data_b0050b9cd427824979dbc48a4a6dc78b
#
_entry.id   b0050b9cd427824979dbc48a4a6dc78b
#
_cell.length_a   1.000
_cell.length_b   1.000
_cell.length_c   1.000
_cell.angle_alpha   90.00
_cell.angle_beta   90.00
_cell.angle_gamma   90.00
#
_symmetry.space_group_name_H-M   'P 1'
#
loop_
_entity.id
_entity.type
_entity.pdbx_description
1 polymer ?
#
loop_
_entity_poly.entity_id
_entity_poly.type
_entity_poly.pdbx_seq_one_letter_code
_entity_poly.pdbx_strand_id
1 'polypeptide(L)'
;MMTLQDGSIGMRDKLSSFDVACIANELSEMIGARMRKAYQPHYEQVVLKLNRKGLPSTDLVIVRGKRLYTSYRDRPMPTKPSQFAMVIRKYLSNARLVEVNQFGFDRVIELVFEKGSGKIKIIIELFRDGNVLLVDNQEKIIQPLTHAKYSTRSLKRGFEYSPPPEAFNPRKMERKDLEKLLQNSEHDLIRTLAVRASFGSLYGSIACANANLDENIISNSMTEEQIDLLEESIKNMINELKDKNNTKIWMRDDDSLKKWNESRDIEEKEDLMPLIEEIAPINVPYLDLELSSKLETLSSGFDIIYGMHDAAAFIRREEEKLIQSGNDEGERRAKLERRSEQQKSAIDKFLQRAAINQEIGKSIQEHWSHVNNILDQFNTAIENENWQSIGNKVEKIPWIGKINPSKRTIVVYLPDEEGEPSTSVTLEVGKSVHQNAQRYFEDARIQKNKANGAKKALENTEISKLKEEKRVAKNTAAGKLKISKRNKKFWFEKYRWAILSNGSLFIGGKDAKGNDTLVKKHLNSTDLYFHADLH
;
A
#
# COMPACT_ATOMS: atom_id res chain seq x y z
N MET A 1 -13.28 21.52 0.67
CA MET A 1 -11.82 21.62 0.49
C MET A 1 -11.27 20.20 0.52
N MET A 2 -11.29 19.51 -0.63
CA MET A 2 -10.77 18.13 -0.76
C MET A 2 -9.26 18.21 -0.96
N THR A 3 -8.53 17.66 -0.06
CA THR A 3 -7.08 17.51 -0.13
C THR A 3 -6.72 16.55 -1.27
N LEU A 4 -6.12 17.10 -2.31
CA LEU A 4 -5.50 16.36 -3.41
C LEU A 4 -4.27 15.60 -2.87
N GLN A 5 -4.44 14.33 -2.52
CA GLN A 5 -3.36 13.46 -2.06
C GLN A 5 -2.61 12.72 -3.18
N ASP A 6 -3.09 12.81 -4.41
CA ASP A 6 -2.41 12.27 -5.61
C ASP A 6 -2.54 13.32 -6.70
N GLY A 7 -1.52 13.94 -7.18
CA GLY A 7 -1.49 14.99 -8.21
C GLY A 7 -2.38 14.77 -9.45
N SER A 8 -3.59 14.28 -9.27
CA SER A 8 -4.62 14.13 -10.28
C SER A 8 -5.34 15.48 -10.43
N ILE A 9 -5.05 16.16 -11.49
CA ILE A 9 -5.93 17.10 -12.17
C ILE A 9 -7.26 16.37 -12.31
N GLY A 10 -8.40 17.00 -12.09
CA GLY A 10 -9.74 16.41 -12.00
C GLY A 10 -10.18 15.43 -13.12
N MET A 11 -9.24 14.96 -13.94
CA MET A 11 -9.44 13.99 -15.01
C MET A 11 -9.49 12.55 -14.46
N ARG A 12 -10.25 11.70 -15.15
CA ARG A 12 -10.39 10.28 -14.81
C ARG A 12 -9.06 9.52 -14.93
N ASP A 13 -8.58 8.93 -13.84
CA ASP A 13 -7.37 8.09 -13.82
C ASP A 13 -7.63 6.63 -14.23
N LYS A 14 -8.91 6.25 -14.40
CA LYS A 14 -9.36 4.90 -14.77
C LYS A 14 -10.05 4.92 -16.12
N LEU A 15 -9.63 4.02 -16.98
CA LEU A 15 -10.27 3.80 -18.27
C LEU A 15 -11.68 3.24 -18.10
N SER A 16 -12.59 3.72 -18.94
CA SER A 16 -13.91 3.14 -19.15
C SER A 16 -13.88 2.04 -20.22
N SER A 17 -15.01 1.38 -20.47
CA SER A 17 -15.13 0.41 -21.56
C SER A 17 -14.96 1.04 -22.95
N PHE A 18 -15.37 2.30 -23.14
CA PHE A 18 -15.16 3.06 -24.39
C PHE A 18 -13.69 3.36 -24.62
N ASP A 19 -12.97 3.82 -23.59
CA ASP A 19 -11.53 4.06 -23.70
C ASP A 19 -10.78 2.77 -24.04
N VAL A 20 -11.14 1.66 -23.39
CA VAL A 20 -10.57 0.34 -23.64
C VAL A 20 -10.85 -0.12 -25.05
N ALA A 21 -12.05 0.15 -25.60
CA ALA A 21 -12.40 -0.16 -26.97
C ALA A 21 -11.53 0.63 -27.98
N CYS A 22 -11.33 1.91 -27.73
CA CYS A 22 -10.48 2.75 -28.55
C CYS A 22 -9.02 2.26 -28.52
N ILE A 23 -8.46 2.05 -27.31
CA ILE A 23 -7.07 1.59 -27.16
C ILE A 23 -6.88 0.18 -27.75
N ALA A 24 -7.87 -0.71 -27.65
CA ALA A 24 -7.81 -2.02 -28.31
C ALA A 24 -7.71 -1.88 -29.86
N ASN A 25 -8.44 -0.92 -30.45
CA ASN A 25 -8.33 -0.60 -31.87
C ASN A 25 -6.95 -0.04 -32.23
N GLU A 26 -6.38 0.86 -31.41
CA GLU A 26 -5.02 1.38 -31.58
C GLU A 26 -3.97 0.25 -31.50
N LEU A 27 -4.07 -0.61 -30.49
CA LEU A 27 -3.17 -1.75 -30.31
C LEU A 27 -3.29 -2.78 -31.43
N SER A 28 -4.43 -2.86 -32.12
CA SER A 28 -4.60 -3.71 -33.31
C SER A 28 -3.67 -3.30 -34.44
N GLU A 29 -3.27 -2.03 -34.52
CA GLU A 29 -2.25 -1.56 -35.47
C GLU A 29 -0.84 -2.09 -35.13
N MET A 30 -0.64 -2.51 -33.88
CA MET A 30 0.61 -3.13 -33.43
C MET A 30 0.68 -4.64 -33.74
N ILE A 31 -0.33 -5.23 -34.38
CA ILE A 31 -0.30 -6.63 -34.81
C ILE A 31 0.91 -6.85 -35.72
N GLY A 32 1.65 -7.93 -35.46
CA GLY A 32 2.95 -8.21 -36.09
C GLY A 32 4.15 -7.74 -35.27
N ALA A 33 3.96 -6.88 -34.26
CA ALA A 33 5.02 -6.47 -33.35
C ALA A 33 5.54 -7.66 -32.52
N ARG A 34 6.84 -7.63 -32.19
CA ARG A 34 7.48 -8.65 -31.37
C ARG A 34 7.71 -8.13 -29.95
N MET A 35 7.40 -8.96 -28.99
CA MET A 35 7.67 -8.67 -27.58
C MET A 35 9.17 -8.78 -27.30
N ARG A 36 9.80 -7.70 -26.92
CA ARG A 36 11.25 -7.65 -26.65
C ARG A 36 11.56 -7.94 -25.19
N LYS A 37 10.96 -7.18 -24.27
CA LYS A 37 11.18 -7.32 -22.83
C LYS A 37 9.92 -6.94 -22.08
N ALA A 38 9.72 -7.55 -20.91
CA ALA A 38 8.72 -7.15 -19.93
C ALA A 38 9.42 -6.64 -18.67
N TYR A 39 8.85 -5.61 -18.05
CA TYR A 39 9.33 -5.04 -16.81
C TYR A 39 8.17 -4.87 -15.83
N GLN A 40 8.48 -4.81 -14.57
CA GLN A 40 7.58 -4.42 -13.50
C GLN A 40 8.27 -3.35 -12.66
N PRO A 41 8.17 -2.08 -13.09
CA PRO A 41 8.81 -0.96 -12.38
C PRO A 41 8.25 -0.79 -10.98
N HIS A 42 6.92 -0.88 -10.83
CA HIS A 42 6.19 -0.82 -9.58
C HIS A 42 5.33 -2.07 -9.40
N TYR A 43 4.89 -2.40 -8.19
CA TYR A 43 4.01 -3.56 -7.94
C TYR A 43 2.65 -3.45 -8.65
N GLU A 44 2.22 -2.23 -8.97
CA GLU A 44 0.99 -1.95 -9.73
C GLU A 44 1.23 -1.74 -11.24
N GLN A 45 2.47 -1.69 -11.70
CA GLN A 45 2.77 -1.34 -13.08
C GLN A 45 3.54 -2.44 -13.80
N VAL A 46 3.09 -2.79 -14.99
CA VAL A 46 3.78 -3.66 -15.96
C VAL A 46 4.05 -2.88 -17.23
N VAL A 47 5.24 -3.04 -17.79
CA VAL A 47 5.62 -2.43 -19.06
C VAL A 47 6.11 -3.51 -20.02
N LEU A 48 5.46 -3.60 -21.19
CA LEU A 48 5.83 -4.51 -22.26
C LEU A 48 6.49 -3.71 -23.39
N LYS A 49 7.76 -4.00 -23.68
CA LYS A 49 8.45 -3.40 -24.82
C LYS A 49 8.12 -4.16 -26.09
N LEU A 50 7.44 -3.51 -27.00
CA LEU A 50 7.04 -4.02 -28.32
C LEU A 50 7.90 -3.39 -29.41
N ASN A 51 8.23 -4.18 -30.43
CA ASN A 51 8.98 -3.67 -31.58
C ASN A 51 8.36 -4.22 -32.87
N ARG A 52 8.00 -3.32 -33.76
CA ARG A 52 7.55 -3.63 -35.13
C ARG A 52 8.58 -3.14 -36.13
N LYS A 53 8.87 -3.93 -37.14
CA LYS A 53 9.84 -3.56 -38.19
C LYS A 53 9.40 -2.24 -38.88
N GLY A 54 10.32 -1.29 -38.94
CA GLY A 54 10.06 0.03 -39.52
C GLY A 54 9.41 1.06 -38.61
N LEU A 55 9.09 0.71 -37.37
CA LEU A 55 8.54 1.63 -36.38
C LEU A 55 9.45 1.74 -35.13
N PRO A 56 9.39 2.85 -34.39
CA PRO A 56 10.09 2.99 -33.12
C PRO A 56 9.67 1.91 -32.13
N SER A 57 10.56 1.58 -31.19
CA SER A 57 10.21 0.68 -30.08
C SER A 57 9.19 1.35 -29.16
N THR A 58 8.08 0.68 -28.92
CA THR A 58 6.94 1.19 -28.16
C THR A 58 6.83 0.47 -26.83
N ASP A 59 6.59 1.21 -25.75
CA ASP A 59 6.28 0.67 -24.45
C ASP A 59 4.75 0.62 -24.28
N LEU A 60 4.18 -0.57 -24.09
CA LEU A 60 2.82 -0.70 -23.59
C LEU A 60 2.86 -0.62 -22.07
N VAL A 61 2.37 0.49 -21.53
CA VAL A 61 2.31 0.78 -20.10
C VAL A 61 0.97 0.28 -19.56
N ILE A 62 1.00 -0.54 -18.55
CA ILE A 62 -0.18 -1.12 -17.90
C ILE A 62 -0.12 -0.76 -16.42
N VAL A 63 -1.08 0.04 -15.96
CA VAL A 63 -1.26 0.37 -14.54
C VAL A 63 -2.48 -0.40 -14.05
N ARG A 64 -2.24 -1.33 -13.15
CA ARG A 64 -3.23 -2.30 -12.64
C ARG A 64 -4.50 -1.62 -12.13
N GLY A 65 -5.66 -2.04 -12.64
CA GLY A 65 -6.97 -1.52 -12.24
C GLY A 65 -7.26 -0.08 -12.65
N LYS A 66 -6.35 0.56 -13.38
CA LYS A 66 -6.49 1.96 -13.79
C LYS A 66 -6.48 2.13 -15.30
N ARG A 67 -5.35 1.94 -15.95
CA ARG A 67 -5.17 2.30 -17.35
C ARG A 67 -4.13 1.47 -18.08
N LEU A 68 -4.20 1.47 -19.40
CA LEU A 68 -3.12 1.07 -20.28
C LEU A 68 -3.06 2.03 -21.47
N TYR A 69 -1.86 2.23 -22.02
CA TYR A 69 -1.62 3.08 -23.17
C TYR A 69 -0.22 2.80 -23.74
N THR A 70 0.01 3.21 -24.98
CA THR A 70 1.34 3.15 -25.58
C THR A 70 2.13 4.42 -25.28
N SER A 71 3.45 4.28 -25.11
CA SER A 71 4.34 5.39 -24.80
C SER A 71 5.70 5.19 -25.46
N TYR A 72 6.30 6.28 -25.90
CA TYR A 72 7.66 6.32 -26.44
C TYR A 72 8.68 6.92 -25.46
N ARG A 73 8.25 7.25 -24.23
CA ARG A 73 9.09 7.89 -23.21
C ARG A 73 10.18 6.97 -22.71
N ASP A 74 11.35 7.54 -22.50
CA ASP A 74 12.39 6.89 -21.72
C ASP A 74 11.98 6.86 -20.24
N ARG A 75 12.06 5.70 -19.63
CA ARG A 75 11.70 5.50 -18.23
C ARG A 75 12.73 4.65 -17.49
N PRO A 76 12.99 4.94 -16.20
CA PRO A 76 13.85 4.10 -15.37
C PRO A 76 13.22 2.71 -15.22
N MET A 77 14.03 1.68 -15.45
CA MET A 77 13.59 0.30 -15.31
C MET A 77 14.44 -0.44 -14.28
N PRO A 78 13.86 -1.37 -13.52
CA PRO A 78 14.62 -2.17 -12.56
C PRO A 78 15.69 -3.01 -13.29
N THR A 79 16.91 -3.01 -12.74
CA THR A 79 18.02 -3.85 -13.25
C THR A 79 17.74 -5.32 -13.11
N LYS A 80 17.15 -5.71 -11.95
CA LYS A 80 16.71 -7.07 -11.69
C LYS A 80 15.21 -7.15 -11.96
N PRO A 81 14.78 -7.97 -12.93
CA PRO A 81 13.36 -8.14 -13.22
C PRO A 81 12.65 -8.85 -12.05
N SER A 82 11.38 -8.53 -11.84
CA SER A 82 10.52 -9.25 -10.90
C SER A 82 10.25 -10.68 -11.39
N GLN A 83 9.75 -11.52 -10.49
CA GLN A 83 9.35 -12.89 -10.85
C GLN A 83 8.30 -12.89 -11.96
N PHE A 84 7.30 -11.98 -11.90
CA PHE A 84 6.26 -11.86 -12.92
C PHE A 84 6.87 -11.48 -14.29
N ALA A 85 7.73 -10.47 -14.33
CA ALA A 85 8.42 -10.07 -15.56
C ALA A 85 9.30 -11.18 -16.12
N MET A 86 9.96 -11.99 -15.27
CA MET A 86 10.76 -13.13 -15.69
C MET A 86 9.91 -14.22 -16.34
N VAL A 87 8.74 -14.51 -15.78
CA VAL A 87 7.81 -15.48 -16.35
C VAL A 87 7.31 -15.00 -17.72
N ILE A 88 6.88 -13.73 -17.86
CA ILE A 88 6.51 -13.18 -19.16
C ILE A 88 7.66 -13.31 -20.16
N ARG A 89 8.88 -12.93 -19.78
CA ARG A 89 10.06 -13.05 -20.68
C ARG A 89 10.33 -14.50 -21.10
N LYS A 90 10.19 -15.46 -20.18
CA LYS A 90 10.38 -16.89 -20.49
C LYS A 90 9.46 -17.36 -21.61
N TYR A 91 8.20 -17.01 -21.56
CA TYR A 91 7.20 -17.48 -22.51
C TYR A 91 7.10 -16.62 -23.77
N LEU A 92 7.18 -15.30 -23.64
CA LEU A 92 6.86 -14.36 -24.71
C LEU A 92 8.08 -13.65 -25.34
N SER A 93 9.33 -13.94 -24.91
CA SER A 93 10.48 -13.32 -25.56
C SER A 93 10.49 -13.61 -27.07
N ASN A 94 10.49 -12.54 -27.87
CA ASN A 94 10.42 -12.55 -29.32
C ASN A 94 9.11 -13.12 -29.93
N ALA A 95 8.07 -13.37 -29.11
CA ALA A 95 6.76 -13.75 -29.58
C ALA A 95 6.12 -12.61 -30.39
N ARG A 96 5.32 -12.94 -31.40
CA ARG A 96 4.61 -11.99 -32.28
C ARG A 96 3.21 -11.74 -31.71
N LEU A 97 2.80 -10.48 -31.60
CA LEU A 97 1.41 -10.11 -31.32
C LEU A 97 0.59 -10.43 -32.56
N VAL A 98 -0.44 -11.26 -32.42
CA VAL A 98 -1.28 -11.73 -33.54
C VAL A 98 -2.74 -11.31 -33.42
N GLU A 99 -3.24 -11.09 -32.20
CA GLU A 99 -4.62 -10.66 -31.97
C GLU A 99 -4.68 -9.69 -30.77
N VAL A 100 -5.58 -8.73 -30.85
CA VAL A 100 -5.94 -7.81 -29.76
C VAL A 100 -7.46 -7.80 -29.66
N ASN A 101 -7.98 -8.19 -28.51
CA ASN A 101 -9.43 -8.31 -28.31
C ASN A 101 -9.84 -7.58 -27.02
N GLN A 102 -10.94 -6.84 -27.07
CA GLN A 102 -11.68 -6.43 -25.89
C GLN A 102 -12.72 -7.51 -25.57
N PHE A 103 -12.72 -8.00 -24.32
CA PHE A 103 -13.71 -8.98 -23.90
C PHE A 103 -15.08 -8.33 -23.71
N GLY A 104 -16.07 -8.77 -24.50
CA GLY A 104 -17.37 -8.13 -24.56
C GLY A 104 -17.26 -6.63 -24.88
N PHE A 105 -17.84 -5.80 -24.05
CA PHE A 105 -17.61 -4.35 -24.01
C PHE A 105 -17.20 -3.92 -22.59
N ASP A 106 -16.30 -4.69 -21.99
CA ASP A 106 -15.85 -4.45 -20.62
C ASP A 106 -14.38 -3.96 -20.59
N ARG A 107 -13.92 -3.62 -19.41
CA ARG A 107 -12.54 -3.14 -19.15
C ARG A 107 -11.55 -4.31 -19.05
N VAL A 108 -11.60 -5.21 -20.04
CA VAL A 108 -10.69 -6.35 -20.17
C VAL A 108 -10.15 -6.39 -21.60
N ILE A 109 -8.81 -6.42 -21.71
CA ILE A 109 -8.10 -6.59 -22.99
C ILE A 109 -7.34 -7.91 -22.98
N GLU A 110 -7.45 -8.64 -24.05
CA GLU A 110 -6.67 -9.83 -24.37
C GLU A 110 -5.67 -9.52 -25.47
N LEU A 111 -4.40 -9.77 -25.21
CA LEU A 111 -3.30 -9.70 -26.18
C LEU A 111 -2.82 -11.12 -26.47
N VAL A 112 -3.02 -11.60 -27.70
CA VAL A 112 -2.59 -12.94 -28.10
C VAL A 112 -1.24 -12.86 -28.79
N PHE A 113 -0.28 -13.59 -28.24
CA PHE A 113 1.07 -13.72 -28.78
C PHE A 113 1.31 -15.12 -29.32
N GLU A 114 1.97 -15.21 -30.47
CA GLU A 114 2.37 -16.46 -31.09
C GLU A 114 3.88 -16.65 -31.06
N LYS A 115 4.31 -17.85 -30.68
CA LYS A 115 5.72 -18.25 -30.69
C LYS A 115 5.84 -19.73 -31.05
N GLY A 116 6.47 -20.02 -32.20
CA GLY A 116 6.44 -21.38 -32.77
C GLY A 116 5.02 -21.80 -33.12
N SER A 117 4.59 -22.96 -32.67
CA SER A 117 3.22 -23.46 -32.87
C SER A 117 2.25 -23.11 -31.72
N GLY A 118 2.72 -22.37 -30.72
CA GLY A 118 1.93 -22.07 -29.50
C GLY A 118 1.44 -20.64 -29.43
N LYS A 119 0.18 -20.46 -28.99
CA LYS A 119 -0.39 -19.15 -28.64
C LYS A 119 -0.40 -18.99 -27.11
N ILE A 120 -0.06 -17.80 -26.64
CA ILE A 120 -0.09 -17.43 -25.22
C ILE A 120 -0.73 -16.06 -25.12
N LYS A 121 -1.56 -15.87 -24.14
CA LYS A 121 -2.35 -14.66 -23.92
C LYS A 121 -1.81 -13.85 -22.74
N ILE A 122 -1.81 -12.53 -22.89
CA ILE A 122 -1.79 -11.61 -21.76
C ILE A 122 -3.19 -11.02 -21.63
N ILE A 123 -3.81 -11.25 -20.47
CA ILE A 123 -5.13 -10.70 -20.15
C ILE A 123 -4.94 -9.59 -19.13
N ILE A 124 -5.50 -8.43 -19.42
CA ILE A 124 -5.38 -7.21 -18.64
C ILE A 124 -6.78 -6.83 -18.17
N GLU A 125 -7.02 -6.95 -16.86
CA GLU A 125 -8.27 -6.55 -16.20
C GLU A 125 -8.10 -5.17 -15.56
N LEU A 126 -8.92 -4.19 -15.98
CA LEU A 126 -8.83 -2.79 -15.55
C LEU A 126 -9.99 -2.36 -14.63
N PHE A 127 -10.66 -3.29 -13.99
CA PHE A 127 -11.74 -3.01 -13.05
C PHE A 127 -11.34 -3.40 -11.61
N ARG A 128 -11.94 -2.75 -10.62
CA ARG A 128 -11.61 -2.93 -9.19
C ARG A 128 -10.10 -2.74 -8.97
N ASP A 129 -9.46 -3.72 -8.34
CA ASP A 129 -8.01 -3.72 -8.11
C ASP A 129 -7.20 -4.14 -9.35
N GLY A 130 -7.90 -4.63 -10.38
CA GLY A 130 -7.29 -5.06 -11.63
C GLY A 130 -6.31 -6.23 -11.50
N ASN A 131 -5.93 -6.80 -12.65
CA ASN A 131 -4.89 -7.82 -12.73
C ASN A 131 -4.24 -7.86 -14.11
N VAL A 132 -3.08 -8.47 -14.20
CA VAL A 132 -2.42 -8.85 -15.45
C VAL A 132 -2.10 -10.33 -15.36
N LEU A 133 -2.60 -11.11 -16.30
CA LEU A 133 -2.46 -12.56 -16.27
C LEU A 133 -1.75 -13.06 -17.54
N LEU A 134 -0.85 -14.00 -17.37
CA LEU A 134 -0.32 -14.80 -18.47
C LEU A 134 -1.09 -16.12 -18.51
N VAL A 135 -1.70 -16.42 -19.66
CA VAL A 135 -2.60 -17.56 -19.85
C VAL A 135 -2.14 -18.37 -21.07
N ASP A 136 -2.20 -19.69 -21.00
CA ASP A 136 -1.83 -20.56 -22.10
C ASP A 136 -2.99 -20.81 -23.08
N ASN A 137 -2.73 -21.60 -24.12
CA ASN A 137 -3.71 -21.96 -25.13
C ASN A 137 -4.84 -22.89 -24.64
N GLN A 138 -4.75 -23.40 -23.41
CA GLN A 138 -5.79 -24.20 -22.74
C GLN A 138 -6.54 -23.38 -21.71
N GLU A 139 -6.49 -22.07 -21.77
CA GLU A 139 -7.09 -21.12 -20.82
C GLU A 139 -6.56 -21.29 -19.38
N LYS A 140 -5.42 -21.94 -19.15
CA LYS A 140 -4.82 -22.06 -17.82
C LYS A 140 -3.92 -20.89 -17.49
N ILE A 141 -4.08 -20.34 -16.29
CA ILE A 141 -3.26 -19.24 -15.79
C ILE A 141 -1.84 -19.76 -15.50
N ILE A 142 -0.87 -19.33 -16.30
CA ILE A 142 0.55 -19.59 -16.09
C ILE A 142 1.04 -18.77 -14.91
N GLN A 143 0.71 -17.48 -14.88
CA GLN A 143 1.09 -16.57 -13.80
C GLN A 143 0.18 -15.34 -13.75
N PRO A 144 -0.49 -15.04 -12.64
CA PRO A 144 -1.12 -13.75 -12.41
C PRO A 144 -0.10 -12.76 -11.83
N LEU A 145 -0.31 -11.46 -12.05
CA LEU A 145 0.45 -10.39 -11.36
C LEU A 145 0.18 -10.45 -9.85
N THR A 146 -1.08 -10.60 -9.48
CA THR A 146 -1.54 -10.80 -8.10
C THR A 146 -2.49 -11.98 -8.01
N HIS A 147 -2.32 -12.80 -6.96
CA HIS A 147 -3.28 -13.86 -6.68
C HIS A 147 -4.57 -13.24 -6.11
N ALA A 148 -5.70 -13.61 -6.69
CA ALA A 148 -7.02 -13.17 -6.24
C ALA A 148 -8.01 -14.33 -6.20
N LYS A 149 -8.97 -14.26 -5.28
CA LYS A 149 -10.10 -15.19 -5.17
C LYS A 149 -11.38 -14.37 -5.07
N TYR A 150 -12.25 -14.56 -6.03
CA TYR A 150 -13.60 -13.98 -6.04
C TYR A 150 -14.63 -15.06 -5.75
N SER A 151 -15.87 -14.70 -5.56
CA SER A 151 -16.96 -15.65 -5.31
C SER A 151 -17.14 -16.65 -6.46
N THR A 152 -16.97 -16.20 -7.71
CA THR A 152 -17.25 -16.98 -8.93
C THR A 152 -16.00 -17.49 -9.63
N ARG A 153 -14.79 -16.97 -9.32
CA ARG A 153 -13.55 -17.33 -10.02
C ARG A 153 -12.31 -17.17 -9.17
N SER A 154 -11.26 -17.88 -9.52
CA SER A 154 -9.96 -17.85 -8.83
C SER A 154 -8.83 -17.55 -9.79
N LEU A 155 -8.14 -16.43 -9.57
CA LEU A 155 -6.98 -16.02 -10.37
C LEU A 155 -5.68 -16.50 -9.70
N LYS A 156 -5.41 -17.80 -9.82
CA LYS A 156 -4.22 -18.46 -9.29
C LYS A 156 -3.54 -19.28 -10.38
N ARG A 157 -2.24 -19.47 -10.23
CA ARG A 157 -1.47 -20.31 -11.13
C ARG A 157 -2.05 -21.72 -11.23
N GLY A 158 -2.19 -22.23 -12.46
CA GLY A 158 -2.71 -23.56 -12.77
C GLY A 158 -4.23 -23.67 -12.82
N PHE A 159 -4.96 -22.62 -12.41
CA PHE A 159 -6.41 -22.56 -12.54
C PHE A 159 -6.80 -22.12 -13.95
N GLU A 160 -7.96 -22.55 -14.40
CA GLU A 160 -8.54 -22.06 -15.66
C GLU A 160 -8.97 -20.60 -15.51
N TYR A 161 -8.65 -19.78 -16.50
CA TYR A 161 -9.11 -18.40 -16.55
C TYR A 161 -10.59 -18.36 -16.95
N SER A 162 -11.39 -17.78 -16.09
CA SER A 162 -12.77 -17.41 -16.40
C SER A 162 -12.86 -15.90 -16.43
N PRO A 163 -13.37 -15.30 -17.52
CA PRO A 163 -13.59 -13.86 -17.58
C PRO A 163 -14.61 -13.43 -16.52
N PRO A 164 -14.71 -12.12 -16.22
CA PRO A 164 -15.81 -11.61 -15.41
C PRO A 164 -17.16 -11.92 -16.08
N PRO A 165 -18.27 -11.96 -15.31
CA PRO A 165 -19.60 -12.06 -15.90
C PRO A 165 -19.78 -11.00 -16.99
N GLU A 166 -20.36 -11.39 -18.11
CA GLU A 166 -20.55 -10.49 -19.25
C GLU A 166 -21.38 -9.28 -18.83
N ALA A 167 -20.83 -8.08 -19.02
CA ALA A 167 -21.51 -6.82 -18.81
C ALA A 167 -22.40 -6.50 -20.03
N PHE A 168 -23.24 -5.46 -19.91
CA PHE A 168 -24.02 -4.94 -21.02
C PHE A 168 -23.10 -4.60 -22.21
N ASN A 169 -23.40 -5.17 -23.39
CA ASN A 169 -22.59 -4.99 -24.60
C ASN A 169 -23.29 -4.12 -25.64
N PRO A 170 -23.03 -2.83 -25.73
CA PRO A 170 -23.71 -1.93 -26.66
C PRO A 170 -23.42 -2.21 -28.14
N ARG A 171 -22.34 -2.97 -28.46
CA ARG A 171 -22.05 -3.39 -29.85
C ARG A 171 -22.99 -4.45 -30.37
N LYS A 172 -23.60 -5.23 -29.46
CA LYS A 172 -24.54 -6.32 -29.79
C LYS A 172 -25.90 -6.09 -29.15
N MET A 173 -26.15 -4.87 -28.67
CA MET A 173 -27.37 -4.50 -27.96
C MET A 173 -28.60 -4.66 -28.85
N GLU A 174 -29.58 -5.41 -28.35
CA GLU A 174 -30.94 -5.36 -28.80
C GLU A 174 -31.77 -4.45 -27.87
N ARG A 175 -32.89 -3.92 -28.35
CA ARG A 175 -33.80 -3.09 -27.54
C ARG A 175 -34.10 -3.73 -26.17
N LYS A 176 -34.38 -5.03 -26.17
CA LYS A 176 -34.71 -5.81 -24.96
C LYS A 176 -33.61 -5.81 -23.92
N ASP A 177 -32.36 -5.76 -24.34
CA ASP A 177 -31.21 -5.75 -23.43
C ASP A 177 -31.13 -4.41 -22.69
N LEU A 178 -31.38 -3.31 -23.39
CA LEU A 178 -31.42 -1.97 -22.81
C LEU A 178 -32.60 -1.83 -21.84
N GLU A 179 -33.79 -2.25 -22.26
CA GLU A 179 -34.99 -2.26 -21.40
C GLU A 179 -34.75 -3.07 -20.13
N LYS A 180 -34.18 -4.26 -20.22
CA LYS A 180 -33.86 -5.10 -19.09
C LYS A 180 -32.82 -4.43 -18.16
N LEU A 181 -31.83 -3.76 -18.71
CA LEU A 181 -30.84 -3.01 -17.94
C LEU A 181 -31.52 -1.91 -17.11
N LEU A 182 -32.41 -1.12 -17.74
CA LEU A 182 -33.07 0.02 -17.13
C LEU A 182 -34.13 -0.42 -16.12
N GLN A 183 -35.03 -1.37 -16.46
CA GLN A 183 -36.09 -1.88 -15.59
C GLN A 183 -35.56 -2.52 -14.31
N ASN A 184 -34.39 -3.15 -14.35
CA ASN A 184 -33.73 -3.74 -13.18
C ASN A 184 -32.95 -2.75 -12.33
N SER A 185 -33.05 -1.44 -12.60
CA SER A 185 -32.31 -0.41 -11.87
C SER A 185 -33.23 0.60 -11.19
N GLU A 186 -33.16 0.68 -9.88
CA GLU A 186 -33.82 1.70 -9.06
C GLU A 186 -32.98 2.98 -8.93
N HIS A 187 -31.82 3.05 -9.59
CA HIS A 187 -30.92 4.19 -9.58
C HIS A 187 -31.25 5.16 -10.71
N ASP A 188 -30.68 6.38 -10.59
CA ASP A 188 -30.67 7.35 -11.67
C ASP A 188 -30.02 6.81 -12.95
N LEU A 189 -30.32 7.43 -14.09
CA LEU A 189 -29.85 7.00 -15.40
C LEU A 189 -28.34 7.05 -15.51
N ILE A 190 -27.71 8.13 -15.03
CA ILE A 190 -26.25 8.28 -15.07
C ILE A 190 -25.56 7.15 -14.30
N ARG A 191 -26.00 6.80 -13.10
CA ARG A 191 -25.44 5.72 -12.30
C ARG A 191 -25.67 4.35 -12.95
N THR A 192 -26.82 4.14 -13.56
CA THR A 192 -27.15 2.90 -14.28
C THR A 192 -26.22 2.70 -15.46
N LEU A 193 -26.03 3.71 -16.29
CA LEU A 193 -25.12 3.66 -17.44
C LEU A 193 -23.65 3.55 -16.99
N ALA A 194 -23.24 4.37 -16.04
CA ALA A 194 -21.84 4.40 -15.58
C ALA A 194 -21.41 3.07 -14.96
N VAL A 195 -22.25 2.44 -14.12
CA VAL A 195 -21.87 1.28 -13.31
C VAL A 195 -22.36 -0.03 -13.93
N ARG A 196 -23.67 -0.14 -14.27
CA ARG A 196 -24.25 -1.40 -14.76
C ARG A 196 -23.93 -1.66 -16.23
N ALA A 197 -23.89 -0.60 -17.06
CA ALA A 197 -23.43 -0.72 -18.45
C ALA A 197 -21.91 -0.62 -18.58
N SER A 198 -21.17 -0.34 -17.49
CA SER A 198 -19.69 -0.15 -17.50
C SER A 198 -19.23 1.02 -18.39
N PHE A 199 -20.07 2.01 -18.68
CA PHE A 199 -19.69 3.15 -19.51
C PHE A 199 -18.74 4.11 -18.78
N GLY A 200 -18.82 4.19 -17.44
CA GLY A 200 -18.19 5.25 -16.65
C GLY A 200 -19.01 6.54 -16.71
N SER A 201 -18.69 7.50 -15.84
CA SER A 201 -19.45 8.76 -15.72
C SER A 201 -19.45 9.56 -17.02
N LEU A 202 -18.28 9.80 -17.62
CA LEU A 202 -18.14 10.57 -18.85
C LEU A 202 -19.08 10.08 -19.97
N TYR A 203 -19.00 8.79 -20.30
CA TYR A 203 -19.79 8.24 -21.42
C TYR A 203 -21.26 8.03 -21.06
N GLY A 204 -21.56 7.89 -19.76
CA GLY A 204 -22.94 7.95 -19.29
C GLY A 204 -23.56 9.33 -19.51
N SER A 205 -22.83 10.41 -19.13
CA SER A 205 -23.25 11.79 -19.39
C SER A 205 -23.37 12.11 -20.87
N ILE A 206 -22.42 11.64 -21.70
CA ILE A 206 -22.50 11.82 -23.15
C ILE A 206 -23.76 11.12 -23.71
N ALA A 207 -24.08 9.92 -23.26
CA ALA A 207 -25.28 9.20 -23.71
C ALA A 207 -26.56 9.95 -23.35
N CYS A 208 -26.66 10.47 -22.13
CA CYS A 208 -27.79 11.27 -21.68
C CYS A 208 -27.91 12.59 -22.47
N ALA A 209 -26.80 13.31 -22.64
CA ALA A 209 -26.78 14.60 -23.33
C ALA A 209 -27.16 14.45 -24.83
N ASN A 210 -26.62 13.44 -25.54
CA ASN A 210 -26.96 13.16 -26.92
C ASN A 210 -28.45 12.77 -27.10
N ALA A 211 -29.04 12.12 -26.09
CA ALA A 211 -30.45 11.76 -26.07
C ALA A 211 -31.36 12.90 -25.56
N ASN A 212 -30.78 14.03 -25.13
CA ASN A 212 -31.47 15.14 -24.47
C ASN A 212 -32.32 14.69 -23.24
N LEU A 213 -31.73 13.79 -22.43
CA LEU A 213 -32.35 13.23 -21.22
C LEU A 213 -31.68 13.79 -19.96
N ASP A 214 -32.48 14.02 -18.91
CA ASP A 214 -31.94 14.37 -17.59
C ASP A 214 -31.22 13.13 -16.99
N GLU A 215 -29.99 13.32 -16.57
CA GLU A 215 -29.15 12.29 -15.94
C GLU A 215 -29.76 11.71 -14.66
N ASN A 216 -30.63 12.48 -13.98
CA ASN A 216 -31.23 12.13 -12.70
C ASN A 216 -32.58 11.36 -12.86
N ILE A 217 -33.06 11.12 -14.07
CA ILE A 217 -34.24 10.29 -14.29
C ILE A 217 -34.02 8.90 -13.69
N ILE A 218 -34.99 8.40 -12.92
CA ILE A 218 -34.93 7.05 -12.38
C ILE A 218 -35.09 6.06 -13.54
N SER A 219 -34.10 5.17 -13.71
CA SER A 219 -34.00 4.31 -14.89
C SER A 219 -35.24 3.46 -15.17
N ASN A 220 -35.86 2.87 -14.13
CA ASN A 220 -37.03 2.02 -14.29
C ASN A 220 -38.36 2.80 -14.51
N SER A 221 -38.32 4.14 -14.46
CA SER A 221 -39.48 5.01 -14.73
C SER A 221 -39.45 5.66 -16.12
N MET A 222 -38.47 5.33 -16.95
CA MET A 222 -38.33 5.87 -18.31
C MET A 222 -39.48 5.43 -19.23
N THR A 223 -39.93 6.35 -20.05
CA THR A 223 -40.94 6.07 -21.09
C THR A 223 -40.30 5.35 -22.30
N GLU A 224 -41.12 4.71 -23.11
CA GLU A 224 -40.72 4.03 -24.35
C GLU A 224 -39.93 5.00 -25.28
N GLU A 225 -40.43 6.21 -25.45
CA GLU A 225 -39.83 7.26 -26.28
C GLU A 225 -38.44 7.66 -25.75
N GLN A 226 -38.29 7.80 -24.43
CA GLN A 226 -37.00 8.09 -23.80
C GLN A 226 -36.00 6.95 -24.00
N ILE A 227 -36.46 5.71 -23.96
CA ILE A 227 -35.61 4.54 -24.21
C ILE A 227 -35.17 4.49 -25.67
N ASP A 228 -36.05 4.86 -26.62
CA ASP A 228 -35.70 4.96 -28.06
C ASP A 228 -34.60 5.98 -28.30
N LEU A 229 -34.74 7.17 -27.74
CA LEU A 229 -33.72 8.22 -27.83
C LEU A 229 -32.37 7.79 -27.23
N LEU A 230 -32.40 7.11 -26.10
CA LEU A 230 -31.19 6.59 -25.46
C LEU A 230 -30.54 5.47 -26.29
N GLU A 231 -31.35 4.58 -26.88
CA GLU A 231 -30.85 3.52 -27.75
C GLU A 231 -30.14 4.09 -28.98
N GLU A 232 -30.75 5.09 -29.63
CA GLU A 232 -30.17 5.79 -30.77
C GLU A 232 -28.85 6.49 -30.38
N SER A 233 -28.85 7.20 -29.24
CA SER A 233 -27.65 7.84 -28.70
C SER A 233 -26.51 6.84 -28.53
N ILE A 234 -26.75 5.70 -27.85
CA ILE A 234 -25.73 4.69 -27.63
C ILE A 234 -25.21 4.10 -28.96
N LYS A 235 -26.12 3.83 -29.92
CA LYS A 235 -25.70 3.34 -31.24
C LYS A 235 -24.81 4.35 -31.98
N ASN A 236 -25.14 5.62 -31.90
CA ASN A 236 -24.34 6.69 -32.49
C ASN A 236 -22.95 6.78 -31.86
N MET A 237 -22.84 6.73 -30.53
CA MET A 237 -21.57 6.69 -29.81
C MET A 237 -20.71 5.48 -30.23
N ILE A 238 -21.31 4.29 -30.41
CA ILE A 238 -20.58 3.10 -30.87
C ILE A 238 -20.10 3.26 -32.32
N ASN A 239 -20.88 3.93 -33.17
CA ASN A 239 -20.48 4.21 -34.56
C ASN A 239 -19.35 5.23 -34.62
N GLU A 240 -19.39 6.29 -33.82
CA GLU A 240 -18.29 7.25 -33.69
C GLU A 240 -16.99 6.58 -33.26
N LEU A 241 -17.06 5.61 -32.36
CA LEU A 241 -15.89 4.88 -31.86
C LEU A 241 -15.17 4.06 -32.95
N LYS A 242 -15.83 3.79 -34.08
CA LYS A 242 -15.22 3.10 -35.23
C LYS A 242 -14.30 4.03 -36.05
N ASP A 243 -14.51 5.34 -35.95
CA ASP A 243 -13.66 6.33 -36.60
C ASP A 243 -12.44 6.64 -35.74
N LYS A 244 -11.31 6.07 -36.15
CA LYS A 244 -10.02 6.26 -35.46
C LYS A 244 -9.54 7.71 -35.39
N ASN A 245 -10.11 8.57 -36.23
CA ASN A 245 -9.72 9.97 -36.36
C ASN A 245 -10.50 10.90 -35.44
N ASN A 246 -11.40 10.36 -34.60
CA ASN A 246 -12.31 11.17 -33.78
C ASN A 246 -11.75 11.53 -32.39
N THR A 247 -10.58 11.02 -32.02
CA THR A 247 -9.98 11.35 -30.72
C THR A 247 -9.63 12.83 -30.64
N LYS A 248 -10.14 13.49 -29.62
CA LYS A 248 -9.96 14.92 -29.38
C LYS A 248 -9.54 15.19 -27.94
N ILE A 249 -8.91 16.33 -27.78
CA ILE A 249 -8.66 16.97 -26.50
C ILE A 249 -9.43 18.28 -26.45
N TRP A 250 -10.05 18.58 -25.33
CA TRP A 250 -10.69 19.86 -25.07
C TRP A 250 -9.85 20.65 -24.10
N MET A 251 -9.61 21.92 -24.45
CA MET A 251 -8.87 22.87 -23.63
C MET A 251 -9.87 23.81 -22.91
N ARG A 252 -9.45 24.38 -21.80
CA ARG A 252 -10.29 25.23 -20.96
C ARG A 252 -10.73 26.52 -21.63
N ASP A 253 -9.87 27.09 -22.48
CA ASP A 253 -10.07 28.37 -23.14
C ASP A 253 -9.25 28.49 -24.44
N ASP A 254 -9.54 29.53 -25.23
CA ASP A 254 -8.88 29.80 -26.51
C ASP A 254 -7.37 29.97 -26.41
N ASP A 255 -6.89 30.66 -25.37
CA ASP A 255 -5.45 30.86 -25.15
C ASP A 255 -4.73 29.54 -24.91
N SER A 256 -5.34 28.66 -24.16
CA SER A 256 -4.83 27.31 -23.90
C SER A 256 -4.83 26.47 -25.16
N LEU A 257 -5.89 26.52 -25.96
CA LEU A 257 -5.98 25.83 -27.24
C LEU A 257 -4.92 26.34 -28.23
N LYS A 258 -4.73 27.65 -28.31
CA LYS A 258 -3.69 28.24 -29.16
C LYS A 258 -2.31 27.75 -28.76
N LYS A 259 -1.97 27.79 -27.47
CA LYS A 259 -0.70 27.25 -26.94
C LYS A 259 -0.55 25.76 -27.24
N TRP A 260 -1.63 24.97 -27.08
CA TRP A 260 -1.62 23.54 -27.42
C TRP A 260 -1.28 23.28 -28.89
N ASN A 261 -1.90 24.02 -29.81
CA ASN A 261 -1.69 23.88 -31.26
C ASN A 261 -0.30 24.39 -31.70
N GLU A 262 0.29 25.34 -31.00
CA GLU A 262 1.64 25.84 -31.21
C GLU A 262 2.73 24.92 -30.65
N SER A 263 2.40 24.09 -29.64
CA SER A 263 3.34 23.18 -28.98
C SER A 263 3.79 22.07 -29.91
N ARG A 264 5.11 21.92 -30.05
CA ARG A 264 5.75 21.00 -31.01
C ARG A 264 6.18 19.68 -30.41
N ASP A 265 6.47 19.65 -29.13
CA ASP A 265 6.93 18.46 -28.43
C ASP A 265 6.02 18.10 -27.25
N ILE A 266 6.27 16.91 -26.69
CA ILE A 266 5.46 16.35 -25.64
C ILE A 266 5.68 17.10 -24.31
N GLU A 267 6.86 17.67 -24.11
CA GLU A 267 7.24 18.39 -22.89
C GLU A 267 6.47 19.72 -22.79
N GLU A 268 6.37 20.46 -23.91
CA GLU A 268 5.54 21.68 -24.00
C GLU A 268 4.06 21.39 -23.73
N LYS A 269 3.54 20.27 -24.26
CA LYS A 269 2.15 19.84 -24.04
C LYS A 269 1.89 19.40 -22.61
N GLU A 270 2.87 18.85 -21.92
CA GLU A 270 2.77 18.51 -20.50
C GLU A 270 2.59 19.73 -19.60
N ASP A 271 3.22 20.84 -19.95
CA ASP A 271 3.06 22.09 -19.21
C ASP A 271 1.62 22.64 -19.29
N LEU A 272 0.90 22.26 -20.35
CA LEU A 272 -0.51 22.63 -20.55
C LEU A 272 -1.50 21.65 -19.92
N MET A 273 -1.04 20.55 -19.30
CA MET A 273 -1.87 19.51 -18.71
C MET A 273 -2.93 20.08 -17.72
N PRO A 274 -2.64 21.09 -16.86
CA PRO A 274 -3.65 21.67 -15.96
C PRO A 274 -4.77 22.42 -16.68
N LEU A 275 -4.63 22.70 -17.96
CA LEU A 275 -5.56 23.44 -18.80
C LEU A 275 -6.39 22.51 -19.70
N ILE A 276 -6.16 21.20 -19.62
CA ILE A 276 -6.95 20.19 -20.32
C ILE A 276 -8.25 19.96 -19.56
N GLU A 277 -9.37 20.10 -20.26
CA GLU A 277 -10.71 19.85 -19.72
C GLU A 277 -11.07 18.37 -19.82
N GLU A 278 -10.93 17.78 -21.02
CA GLU A 278 -11.23 16.36 -21.25
C GLU A 278 -10.46 15.80 -22.47
N ILE A 279 -10.33 14.47 -22.51
CA ILE A 279 -9.85 13.70 -23.66
C ILE A 279 -10.83 12.56 -23.92
N ALA A 280 -11.35 12.47 -25.15
CA ALA A 280 -12.27 11.40 -25.51
C ALA A 280 -12.11 10.95 -26.97
N PRO A 281 -12.38 9.66 -27.29
CA PRO A 281 -12.37 9.14 -28.65
C PRO A 281 -13.68 9.40 -29.41
N ILE A 282 -14.64 10.05 -28.79
CA ILE A 282 -15.92 10.47 -29.36
C ILE A 282 -16.23 11.90 -28.96
N ASN A 283 -17.18 12.52 -29.65
CA ASN A 283 -17.56 13.89 -29.33
C ASN A 283 -18.19 14.01 -27.93
N VAL A 284 -17.92 15.12 -27.23
CA VAL A 284 -18.47 15.45 -25.91
C VAL A 284 -19.46 16.59 -26.09
N PRO A 285 -20.79 16.35 -26.11
CA PRO A 285 -21.79 17.30 -26.58
C PRO A 285 -21.97 18.54 -25.70
N TYR A 286 -21.54 18.49 -24.45
CA TYR A 286 -21.60 19.61 -23.50
C TYR A 286 -20.28 20.41 -23.41
N LEU A 287 -19.26 20.05 -24.18
CA LEU A 287 -18.02 20.83 -24.31
C LEU A 287 -18.00 21.55 -25.65
N ASP A 288 -17.44 22.74 -25.64
CA ASP A 288 -17.34 23.54 -26.86
C ASP A 288 -16.36 22.88 -27.83
N LEU A 289 -16.86 22.55 -29.02
CA LEU A 289 -16.07 21.92 -30.07
C LEU A 289 -14.98 22.86 -30.62
N GLU A 290 -15.19 24.18 -30.54
CA GLU A 290 -14.21 25.17 -30.96
C GLU A 290 -12.98 25.17 -30.06
N LEU A 291 -13.14 24.77 -28.80
CA LEU A 291 -12.05 24.60 -27.82
C LEU A 291 -11.35 23.25 -27.93
N SER A 292 -11.62 22.46 -28.97
CA SER A 292 -11.03 21.15 -29.15
C SER A 292 -9.88 21.12 -30.16
N SER A 293 -8.96 20.19 -29.98
CA SER A 293 -7.92 19.85 -30.95
C SER A 293 -7.86 18.34 -31.15
N LYS A 294 -7.48 17.93 -32.35
CA LYS A 294 -7.36 16.52 -32.71
C LYS A 294 -6.12 15.90 -32.06
N LEU A 295 -6.27 14.71 -31.49
CA LEU A 295 -5.17 13.87 -31.05
C LEU A 295 -4.91 12.76 -32.05
N GLU A 296 -3.64 12.36 -32.18
CA GLU A 296 -3.24 11.24 -33.01
C GLU A 296 -3.86 9.92 -32.52
N THR A 297 -3.80 9.69 -31.20
CA THR A 297 -4.36 8.52 -30.53
C THR A 297 -4.82 8.88 -29.12
N LEU A 298 -5.73 8.10 -28.56
CA LEU A 298 -6.11 8.22 -27.14
C LEU A 298 -4.93 7.90 -26.22
N SER A 299 -4.11 6.94 -26.62
CA SER A 299 -2.85 6.60 -25.92
C SER A 299 -1.91 7.80 -25.82
N SER A 300 -1.77 8.62 -26.87
CA SER A 300 -0.92 9.82 -26.82
C SER A 300 -1.44 10.86 -25.82
N GLY A 301 -2.75 11.01 -25.73
CA GLY A 301 -3.37 11.86 -24.71
C GLY A 301 -3.10 11.37 -23.29
N PHE A 302 -3.25 10.08 -23.03
CA PHE A 302 -2.92 9.50 -21.73
C PHE A 302 -1.41 9.53 -21.42
N ASP A 303 -0.55 9.44 -22.41
CA ASP A 303 0.90 9.58 -22.21
C ASP A 303 1.29 11.02 -21.86
N ILE A 304 0.59 12.03 -22.36
CA ILE A 304 0.77 13.42 -21.95
C ILE A 304 0.32 13.60 -20.50
N ILE A 305 -0.86 13.12 -20.12
CA ILE A 305 -1.43 13.34 -18.79
C ILE A 305 -0.71 12.52 -17.71
N TYR A 306 -0.46 11.24 -17.96
CA TYR A 306 0.04 10.30 -16.95
C TYR A 306 1.46 9.82 -17.18
N GLY A 307 2.02 10.09 -18.36
CA GLY A 307 3.29 9.50 -18.80
C GLY A 307 4.46 9.84 -17.90
N MET A 308 4.57 11.08 -17.44
CA MET A 308 5.62 11.51 -16.51
C MET A 308 5.50 10.81 -15.16
N HIS A 309 4.30 10.81 -14.59
CA HIS A 309 4.02 10.13 -13.33
C HIS A 309 4.29 8.62 -13.44
N ASP A 310 3.82 7.97 -14.51
CA ASP A 310 3.98 6.53 -14.70
C ASP A 310 5.42 6.16 -15.07
N ALA A 311 6.19 7.06 -15.70
CA ALA A 311 7.62 6.86 -15.95
C ALA A 311 8.43 6.86 -14.64
N ALA A 312 8.03 7.64 -13.64
CA ALA A 312 8.67 7.69 -12.32
C ALA A 312 8.31 6.50 -11.40
N ALA A 313 7.47 5.56 -11.83
CA ALA A 313 6.96 4.46 -11.01
C ALA A 313 8.06 3.61 -10.33
N PHE A 314 9.19 3.38 -10.98
CA PHE A 314 10.31 2.67 -10.38
C PHE A 314 10.99 3.47 -9.27
N ILE A 315 11.10 4.78 -9.44
CA ILE A 315 11.69 5.68 -8.42
C ILE A 315 10.79 5.68 -7.19
N ARG A 316 9.48 5.87 -7.35
CA ARG A 316 8.51 5.83 -6.23
C ARG A 316 8.58 4.52 -5.46
N ARG A 317 8.64 3.39 -6.15
CA ARG A 317 8.78 2.08 -5.49
C ARG A 317 10.04 1.97 -4.63
N GLU A 318 11.17 2.50 -5.09
CA GLU A 318 12.41 2.46 -4.32
C GLU A 318 12.36 3.43 -3.11
N GLU A 319 11.69 4.56 -3.24
CA GLU A 319 11.41 5.49 -2.14
C GLU A 319 10.49 4.86 -1.09
N GLU A 320 9.38 4.23 -1.50
CA GLU A 320 8.48 3.51 -0.60
C GLU A 320 9.20 2.42 0.21
N LYS A 321 10.10 1.67 -0.43
CA LYS A 321 10.91 0.67 0.28
C LYS A 321 11.84 1.28 1.32
N LEU A 322 12.43 2.44 1.03
CA LEU A 322 13.29 3.15 1.97
C LEU A 322 12.49 3.62 3.19
N ILE A 323 11.29 4.17 2.96
CA ILE A 323 10.37 4.60 4.03
C ILE A 323 9.94 3.41 4.89
N GLN A 324 9.51 2.31 4.28
CA GLN A 324 9.12 1.09 5.00
C GLN A 324 10.27 0.51 5.81
N SER A 325 11.48 0.43 5.22
CA SER A 325 12.65 -0.08 5.94
C SER A 325 13.03 0.80 7.14
N GLY A 326 12.90 2.11 7.01
CA GLY A 326 13.11 3.06 8.09
C GLY A 326 12.10 2.90 9.23
N ASN A 327 10.83 2.72 8.91
CA ASN A 327 9.77 2.47 9.90
C ASN A 327 9.97 1.13 10.62
N ASP A 328 10.25 0.05 9.90
CA ASP A 328 10.54 -1.28 10.46
C ASP A 328 11.77 -1.26 11.40
N GLU A 329 12.82 -0.51 11.04
CA GLU A 329 14.01 -0.35 11.87
C GLU A 329 13.72 0.43 13.14
N GLY A 330 12.92 1.50 13.06
CA GLY A 330 12.46 2.28 14.20
C GLY A 330 11.63 1.45 15.19
N GLU A 331 10.68 0.66 14.69
CA GLU A 331 9.85 -0.22 15.52
C GLU A 331 10.67 -1.32 16.21
N ARG A 332 11.61 -1.94 15.52
CA ARG A 332 12.50 -2.95 16.10
C ARG A 332 13.37 -2.38 17.22
N ARG A 333 13.90 -1.18 17.01
CA ARG A 333 14.72 -0.47 17.99
C ARG A 333 13.91 -0.12 19.24
N ALA A 334 12.71 0.44 19.07
CA ALA A 334 11.80 0.75 20.17
C ALA A 334 11.37 -0.51 20.96
N LYS A 335 11.15 -1.64 20.28
CA LYS A 335 10.82 -2.92 20.91
C LYS A 335 11.98 -3.46 21.77
N LEU A 336 13.21 -3.38 21.28
CA LEU A 336 14.40 -3.80 22.03
C LEU A 336 14.64 -2.89 23.24
N GLU A 337 14.38 -1.61 23.12
CA GLU A 337 14.52 -0.62 24.17
C GLU A 337 13.52 -0.87 25.32
N ARG A 338 12.23 -1.00 25.00
CA ARG A 338 11.18 -1.36 25.98
C ARG A 338 11.49 -2.68 26.70
N ARG A 339 11.99 -3.69 25.97
CA ARG A 339 12.38 -4.97 26.57
C ARG A 339 13.53 -4.82 27.54
N SER A 340 14.53 -4.02 27.21
CA SER A 340 15.67 -3.74 28.11
C SER A 340 15.23 -3.04 29.39
N GLU A 341 14.36 -2.02 29.30
CA GLU A 341 13.80 -1.31 30.45
C GLU A 341 12.99 -2.24 31.37
N GLN A 342 12.13 -3.07 30.78
CA GLN A 342 11.36 -4.06 31.57
C GLN A 342 12.26 -5.05 32.29
N GLN A 343 13.34 -5.51 31.65
CA GLN A 343 14.31 -6.41 32.27
C GLN A 343 15.07 -5.75 33.43
N LYS A 344 15.50 -4.48 33.27
CA LYS A 344 16.14 -3.69 34.32
C LYS A 344 15.20 -3.55 35.53
N SER A 345 13.96 -3.11 35.30
CA SER A 345 12.95 -2.99 36.37
C SER A 345 12.66 -4.33 37.09
N ALA A 346 12.65 -5.44 36.34
CA ALA A 346 12.46 -6.76 36.93
C ALA A 346 13.66 -7.16 37.80
N ILE A 347 14.88 -6.90 37.37
CA ILE A 347 16.10 -7.15 38.17
C ILE A 347 16.05 -6.40 39.49
N ASP A 348 15.75 -5.11 39.46
CA ASP A 348 15.67 -4.27 40.65
C ASP A 348 14.62 -4.79 41.64
N LYS A 349 13.43 -5.15 41.14
CA LYS A 349 12.36 -5.75 41.97
C LYS A 349 12.78 -7.07 42.60
N PHE A 350 13.49 -7.94 41.86
CA PHE A 350 13.95 -9.20 42.40
C PHE A 350 15.03 -8.98 43.47
N LEU A 351 15.97 -8.06 43.25
CA LEU A 351 17.02 -7.74 44.22
C LEU A 351 16.44 -7.10 45.48
N GLN A 352 15.49 -6.19 45.34
CA GLN A 352 14.80 -5.56 46.45
C GLN A 352 14.05 -6.58 47.33
N ARG A 353 13.28 -7.50 46.67
CA ARG A 353 12.60 -8.59 47.41
C ARG A 353 13.58 -9.54 48.09
N ALA A 354 14.71 -9.81 47.43
CA ALA A 354 15.75 -10.65 48.02
C ALA A 354 16.35 -10.00 49.28
N ALA A 355 16.60 -8.69 49.25
CA ALA A 355 17.10 -7.93 50.39
C ALA A 355 16.10 -7.94 51.55
N ILE A 356 14.82 -7.63 51.27
CA ILE A 356 13.75 -7.65 52.27
C ILE A 356 13.63 -9.04 52.94
N ASN A 357 13.58 -10.10 52.14
CA ASN A 357 13.47 -11.46 52.69
C ASN A 357 14.70 -11.85 53.50
N GLN A 358 15.90 -11.42 53.10
CA GLN A 358 17.12 -11.66 53.86
C GLN A 358 17.11 -10.95 55.21
N GLU A 359 16.60 -9.71 55.23
CA GLU A 359 16.47 -8.91 56.44
C GLU A 359 15.43 -9.49 57.40
N ILE A 360 14.26 -9.88 56.87
CA ILE A 360 13.23 -10.58 57.68
C ILE A 360 13.79 -11.87 58.29
N GLY A 361 14.51 -12.68 57.49
CA GLY A 361 15.12 -13.91 58.00
C GLY A 361 16.10 -13.66 59.14
N LYS A 362 16.92 -12.59 59.09
CA LYS A 362 17.81 -12.16 60.16
C LYS A 362 17.02 -11.69 61.42
N SER A 363 16.05 -10.81 61.20
CA SER A 363 15.21 -10.30 62.34
C SER A 363 14.47 -11.41 63.07
N ILE A 364 13.98 -12.45 62.37
CA ILE A 364 13.40 -13.63 63.03
C ILE A 364 14.43 -14.33 63.90
N GLN A 365 15.69 -14.44 63.52
CA GLN A 365 16.76 -15.07 64.32
C GLN A 365 17.20 -14.18 65.45
N GLU A 366 17.32 -12.90 65.30
CA GLU A 366 17.68 -11.91 66.30
C GLU A 366 16.64 -11.88 67.44
N HIS A 367 15.36 -11.96 67.10
CA HIS A 367 14.25 -11.98 68.03
C HIS A 367 13.75 -13.40 68.35
N TRP A 368 14.64 -14.38 68.37
CA TRP A 368 14.33 -15.80 68.50
C TRP A 368 13.40 -16.08 69.71
N SER A 369 13.71 -15.56 70.92
CA SER A 369 12.92 -15.80 72.14
C SER A 369 11.50 -15.28 72.01
N HIS A 370 11.30 -14.11 71.40
CA HIS A 370 9.98 -13.51 71.21
C HIS A 370 9.14 -14.34 70.22
N VAL A 371 9.72 -14.71 69.04
CA VAL A 371 9.06 -15.53 68.05
C VAL A 371 8.74 -16.93 68.56
N ASN A 372 9.67 -17.55 69.31
CA ASN A 372 9.46 -18.89 69.89
C ASN A 372 8.29 -18.90 70.89
N ASN A 373 8.24 -17.93 71.77
CA ASN A 373 7.15 -17.82 72.72
C ASN A 373 5.77 -17.67 72.04
N ILE A 374 5.69 -16.86 71.01
CA ILE A 374 4.45 -16.71 70.26
C ILE A 374 4.07 -18.02 69.53
N LEU A 375 5.02 -18.70 68.88
CA LEU A 375 4.76 -19.97 68.21
C LEU A 375 4.31 -21.07 69.15
N ASP A 376 4.94 -21.19 70.33
CA ASP A 376 4.57 -22.16 71.34
C ASP A 376 3.17 -21.92 71.92
N GLN A 377 2.82 -20.66 72.21
CA GLN A 377 1.47 -20.28 72.62
C GLN A 377 0.42 -20.60 71.57
N PHE A 378 0.71 -20.33 70.28
CA PHE A 378 -0.18 -20.65 69.17
C PHE A 378 -0.34 -22.15 68.97
N ASN A 379 0.74 -22.92 69.01
CA ASN A 379 0.69 -24.37 68.88
C ASN A 379 -0.18 -24.99 70.00
N THR A 380 0.00 -24.55 71.25
CA THR A 380 -0.82 -24.99 72.38
C THR A 380 -2.28 -24.57 72.24
N ALA A 381 -2.53 -23.37 71.76
CA ALA A 381 -3.90 -22.89 71.56
C ALA A 381 -4.63 -23.67 70.44
N ILE A 382 -3.96 -24.04 69.33
CA ILE A 382 -4.53 -24.81 68.22
C ILE A 382 -4.88 -26.25 68.66
N GLU A 383 -4.15 -26.83 69.60
CA GLU A 383 -4.46 -28.16 70.20
C GLU A 383 -5.74 -28.14 71.01
N ASN A 384 -6.06 -27.01 71.65
CA ASN A 384 -7.13 -26.90 72.60
C ASN A 384 -8.37 -26.13 72.12
N GLU A 385 -8.25 -25.32 71.10
CA GLU A 385 -9.31 -24.41 70.64
C GLU A 385 -9.42 -24.38 69.06
N ASN A 386 -10.57 -23.92 68.54
CA ASN A 386 -10.74 -23.71 67.12
C ASN A 386 -10.16 -22.34 66.67
N TRP A 387 -9.81 -22.22 65.43
CA TRP A 387 -9.23 -21.01 64.83
C TRP A 387 -10.06 -19.75 64.98
N GLN A 388 -11.39 -19.86 65.08
CA GLN A 388 -12.29 -18.74 65.29
C GLN A 388 -12.22 -18.15 66.68
N SER A 389 -12.12 -19.02 67.70
CA SER A 389 -11.90 -18.62 69.07
C SER A 389 -10.53 -17.95 69.24
N ILE A 390 -9.49 -18.53 68.67
CA ILE A 390 -8.13 -17.97 68.68
C ILE A 390 -8.11 -16.58 68.04
N GLY A 391 -8.80 -16.39 66.86
CA GLY A 391 -8.90 -15.11 66.14
C GLY A 391 -9.44 -13.98 67.04
N ASN A 392 -10.52 -14.24 67.75
CA ASN A 392 -11.16 -13.27 68.69
C ASN A 392 -10.28 -12.86 69.89
N LYS A 393 -9.45 -13.79 70.34
CA LYS A 393 -8.51 -13.51 71.45
C LYS A 393 -7.31 -12.69 71.00
N VAL A 394 -6.87 -12.88 69.78
CA VAL A 394 -5.65 -12.30 69.24
C VAL A 394 -5.85 -10.84 68.72
N GLU A 395 -7.06 -10.44 68.39
CA GLU A 395 -7.37 -9.05 67.99
C GLU A 395 -6.94 -7.98 69.02
N LYS A 396 -6.76 -8.37 70.23
CA LYS A 396 -6.36 -7.46 71.36
C LYS A 396 -4.85 -7.47 71.62
N ILE A 397 -4.07 -8.26 70.89
CA ILE A 397 -2.63 -8.41 71.13
C ILE A 397 -1.84 -7.58 70.12
N PRO A 398 -1.12 -6.52 70.51
CA PRO A 398 -0.42 -5.63 69.56
C PRO A 398 0.65 -6.32 68.71
N TRP A 399 1.21 -7.43 69.21
CA TRP A 399 2.29 -8.19 68.56
C TRP A 399 1.80 -9.13 67.43
N ILE A 400 0.50 -9.31 67.32
CA ILE A 400 -0.07 -10.28 66.38
C ILE A 400 -1.04 -9.57 65.45
N GLY A 401 -0.79 -9.71 64.18
CA GLY A 401 -1.64 -9.18 63.11
C GLY A 401 -2.64 -10.22 62.59
N LYS A 402 -2.76 -10.31 61.25
CA LYS A 402 -3.74 -11.17 60.60
C LYS A 402 -3.39 -12.66 60.70
N ILE A 403 -4.39 -13.49 61.03
CA ILE A 403 -4.28 -14.95 61.03
C ILE A 403 -4.89 -15.52 59.73
N ASN A 404 -4.25 -16.54 59.16
CA ASN A 404 -4.78 -17.30 58.03
C ASN A 404 -4.88 -18.79 58.40
N PRO A 405 -6.07 -19.26 58.80
CA PRO A 405 -6.28 -20.66 59.19
C PRO A 405 -6.00 -21.67 58.09
N SER A 406 -6.40 -21.34 56.84
CA SER A 406 -6.23 -22.24 55.68
C SER A 406 -4.77 -22.55 55.37
N LYS A 407 -3.88 -21.57 55.59
CA LYS A 407 -2.43 -21.69 55.37
C LYS A 407 -1.66 -21.98 56.63
N ARG A 408 -2.32 -22.06 57.78
CA ARG A 408 -1.71 -22.15 59.13
C ARG A 408 -0.60 -21.11 59.34
N THR A 409 -0.86 -19.83 58.92
CA THR A 409 0.10 -18.75 59.07
C THR A 409 -0.45 -17.63 59.93
N ILE A 410 0.45 -16.99 60.68
CA ILE A 410 0.17 -15.81 61.46
C ILE A 410 1.11 -14.68 61.04
N VAL A 411 0.63 -13.45 61.13
CA VAL A 411 1.48 -12.25 60.98
C VAL A 411 1.88 -11.83 62.42
N VAL A 412 3.19 -11.74 62.63
CA VAL A 412 3.76 -11.30 63.89
C VAL A 412 4.53 -10.02 63.67
N TYR A 413 4.43 -9.06 64.55
CA TYR A 413 5.25 -7.86 64.59
C TYR A 413 6.48 -8.09 65.44
N LEU A 414 7.66 -7.87 64.86
CA LEU A 414 8.91 -7.94 65.61
C LEU A 414 9.20 -6.59 66.29
N PRO A 415 9.84 -6.56 67.50
CA PRO A 415 10.20 -5.31 68.16
C PRO A 415 11.28 -4.55 67.38
N ASP A 416 11.23 -3.22 67.43
CA ASP A 416 12.33 -2.35 67.04
C ASP A 416 13.34 -2.15 68.20
N GLU A 417 14.27 -1.20 68.02
CA GLU A 417 15.28 -0.87 69.00
C GLU A 417 14.68 -0.30 70.34
N GLU A 418 13.49 0.29 70.28
CA GLU A 418 12.74 0.85 71.41
C GLU A 418 11.81 -0.17 72.03
N GLY A 419 11.70 -1.37 71.44
CA GLY A 419 10.88 -2.46 71.93
C GLY A 419 9.42 -2.41 71.48
N GLU A 420 9.07 -1.54 70.52
CA GLU A 420 7.73 -1.38 69.96
C GLU A 420 7.48 -2.28 68.77
N PRO A 421 6.21 -2.70 68.46
CA PRO A 421 5.87 -3.53 67.35
C PRO A 421 6.15 -2.79 65.99
N SER A 422 7.10 -3.25 65.25
CA SER A 422 7.55 -2.58 64.01
C SER A 422 7.48 -3.49 62.76
N THR A 423 8.41 -4.40 62.59
CA THR A 423 8.53 -5.20 61.39
C THR A 423 7.54 -6.36 61.36
N SER A 424 6.64 -6.37 60.37
CA SER A 424 5.67 -7.46 60.23
C SER A 424 6.27 -8.67 59.51
N VAL A 425 6.16 -9.84 60.09
CA VAL A 425 6.63 -11.10 59.49
C VAL A 425 5.52 -12.14 59.48
N THR A 426 5.46 -12.94 58.43
CA THR A 426 4.49 -14.04 58.34
C THR A 426 5.17 -15.35 58.75
N LEU A 427 4.69 -15.97 59.84
CA LEU A 427 5.21 -17.22 60.38
C LEU A 427 4.24 -18.38 60.09
N GLU A 428 4.76 -19.55 59.77
CA GLU A 428 4.00 -20.79 59.69
C GLU A 428 3.96 -21.44 61.09
N VAL A 429 2.73 -21.60 61.57
CA VAL A 429 2.50 -22.28 62.86
C VAL A 429 2.75 -23.78 62.67
N GLY A 430 3.41 -24.41 63.60
CA GLY A 430 3.87 -25.82 63.50
C GLY A 430 5.28 -25.95 62.92
N LYS A 431 5.91 -24.84 62.50
CA LYS A 431 7.33 -24.80 62.20
C LYS A 431 8.13 -24.10 63.25
N SER A 432 9.36 -24.54 63.51
CA SER A 432 10.26 -23.89 64.42
C SER A 432 10.67 -22.49 63.97
N VAL A 433 11.20 -21.65 64.83
CA VAL A 433 11.77 -20.33 64.50
C VAL A 433 12.82 -20.45 63.42
N HIS A 434 13.71 -21.45 63.55
CA HIS A 434 14.76 -21.72 62.59
C HIS A 434 14.19 -22.08 61.15
N GLN A 435 13.17 -22.94 61.09
CA GLN A 435 12.51 -23.32 59.85
C GLN A 435 11.79 -22.13 59.20
N ASN A 436 11.16 -21.26 59.97
CA ASN A 436 10.55 -20.03 59.49
C ASN A 436 11.60 -19.06 58.93
N ALA A 437 12.70 -18.82 59.62
CA ALA A 437 13.80 -17.99 59.14
C ALA A 437 14.44 -18.57 57.87
N GLN A 438 14.67 -19.90 57.84
CA GLN A 438 15.24 -20.60 56.69
C GLN A 438 14.38 -20.44 55.43
N ARG A 439 13.05 -20.44 55.55
CA ARG A 439 12.13 -20.17 54.44
C ARG A 439 12.41 -18.80 53.80
N TYR A 440 12.57 -17.77 54.63
CA TYR A 440 12.87 -16.42 54.10
C TYR A 440 14.26 -16.35 53.43
N PHE A 441 15.27 -17.02 53.95
CA PHE A 441 16.58 -17.10 53.32
C PHE A 441 16.53 -17.85 52.00
N GLU A 442 15.72 -18.92 51.92
CA GLU A 442 15.54 -19.66 50.66
C GLU A 442 14.79 -18.83 49.63
N ASP A 443 13.73 -18.12 50.02
CA ASP A 443 13.02 -17.17 49.16
C ASP A 443 13.95 -16.06 48.68
N ALA A 444 14.82 -15.53 49.50
CA ALA A 444 15.83 -14.55 49.13
C ALA A 444 16.81 -15.14 48.10
N ARG A 445 17.23 -16.40 48.25
CA ARG A 445 18.08 -17.11 47.28
C ARG A 445 17.39 -17.31 45.96
N ILE A 446 16.11 -17.69 45.97
CA ILE A 446 15.29 -17.85 44.75
C ILE A 446 15.17 -16.50 44.03
N GLN A 447 14.92 -15.40 44.74
CA GLN A 447 14.83 -14.06 44.11
C GLN A 447 16.17 -13.63 43.52
N LYS A 448 17.31 -13.88 44.19
CA LYS A 448 18.66 -13.63 43.63
C LYS A 448 18.92 -14.44 42.37
N ASN A 449 18.50 -15.70 42.33
CA ASN A 449 18.64 -16.54 41.16
C ASN A 449 17.80 -16.03 39.99
N LYS A 450 16.56 -15.55 40.26
CA LYS A 450 15.71 -14.89 39.23
C LYS A 450 16.37 -13.60 38.71
N ALA A 451 16.95 -12.79 39.57
CA ALA A 451 17.68 -11.58 39.20
C ALA A 451 18.88 -11.91 38.28
N ASN A 452 19.64 -12.96 38.60
CA ASN A 452 20.78 -13.41 37.79
C ASN A 452 20.32 -13.93 36.40
N GLY A 453 19.21 -14.66 36.36
CA GLY A 453 18.59 -15.07 35.07
C GLY A 453 18.15 -13.86 34.22
N ALA A 454 17.52 -12.87 34.87
CA ALA A 454 17.12 -11.63 34.18
C ALA A 454 18.32 -10.79 33.72
N LYS A 455 19.44 -10.75 34.46
CA LYS A 455 20.70 -10.12 34.01
C LYS A 455 21.25 -10.73 32.74
N LYS A 456 21.33 -12.09 32.70
CA LYS A 456 21.75 -12.79 31.48
C LYS A 456 20.84 -12.51 30.27
N ALA A 457 19.52 -12.42 30.50
CA ALA A 457 18.56 -12.06 29.47
C ALA A 457 18.75 -10.60 28.99
N LEU A 458 19.09 -9.68 29.90
CA LEU A 458 19.41 -8.29 29.58
C LEU A 458 20.68 -8.20 28.71
N GLU A 459 21.74 -8.90 29.07
CA GLU A 459 22.98 -8.99 28.27
C GLU A 459 22.70 -9.44 26.84
N ASN A 460 21.89 -10.47 26.66
CA ASN A 460 21.48 -10.94 25.34
C ASN A 460 20.67 -9.88 24.55
N THR A 461 19.87 -9.09 25.26
CA THR A 461 19.11 -7.98 24.64
C THR A 461 20.05 -6.86 24.20
N GLU A 462 21.05 -6.49 24.99
CA GLU A 462 22.05 -5.49 24.64
C GLU A 462 22.95 -5.94 23.46
N ILE A 463 23.33 -7.21 23.42
CA ILE A 463 24.03 -7.79 22.26
C ILE A 463 23.15 -7.68 20.98
N SER A 464 21.83 -7.90 21.14
CA SER A 464 20.89 -7.79 20.03
C SER A 464 20.75 -6.34 19.54
N LYS A 465 20.75 -5.35 20.45
CA LYS A 465 20.78 -3.93 20.10
C LYS A 465 22.04 -3.57 19.29
N LEU A 466 23.21 -3.99 19.75
CA LEU A 466 24.48 -3.73 19.05
C LEU A 466 24.52 -4.38 17.66
N LYS A 467 23.96 -5.58 17.51
CA LYS A 467 23.84 -6.24 16.19
C LYS A 467 22.91 -5.47 15.26
N GLU A 468 21.78 -4.96 15.77
CA GLU A 468 20.84 -4.16 14.99
C GLU A 468 21.46 -2.82 14.56
N GLU A 469 22.17 -2.13 15.46
CA GLU A 469 22.90 -0.89 15.13
C GLU A 469 23.97 -1.11 14.03
N LYS A 470 24.73 -2.19 14.12
CA LYS A 470 25.70 -2.57 13.07
C LYS A 470 24.99 -2.91 11.74
N ARG A 471 23.82 -3.53 11.80
CA ARG A 471 23.01 -3.85 10.62
C ARG A 471 22.49 -2.57 9.95
N VAL A 472 21.95 -1.62 10.75
CA VAL A 472 21.49 -0.30 10.27
C VAL A 472 22.65 0.48 9.66
N ALA A 473 23.79 0.58 10.33
CA ALA A 473 24.98 1.24 9.81
C ALA A 473 25.47 0.62 8.48
N LYS A 474 25.46 -0.72 8.38
CA LYS A 474 25.80 -1.43 7.13
C LYS A 474 24.81 -1.16 6.01
N ASN A 475 23.50 -1.11 6.32
CA ASN A 475 22.45 -0.81 5.35
C ASN A 475 22.55 0.66 4.89
N THR A 476 22.81 1.59 5.80
CA THR A 476 23.04 3.01 5.48
C THR A 476 24.30 3.20 4.63
N ALA A 477 25.37 2.50 4.94
CA ALA A 477 26.60 2.52 4.15
C ALA A 477 26.44 1.80 2.79
N ALA A 478 25.62 0.74 2.72
CA ALA A 478 25.27 0.02 1.48
C ALA A 478 24.15 0.73 0.70
N GLY A 479 23.42 1.64 1.31
CA GLY A 479 22.33 2.45 0.77
C GLY A 479 22.71 3.50 -0.27
N LYS A 480 23.96 3.47 -0.77
CA LYS A 480 24.23 3.99 -2.10
C LYS A 480 23.44 3.14 -3.07
N LEU A 481 22.22 3.62 -3.42
CA LEU A 481 21.42 3.14 -4.51
C LEU A 481 22.35 2.74 -5.66
N LYS A 482 22.48 1.44 -5.93
CA LYS A 482 23.07 0.96 -7.18
C LYS A 482 22.05 1.26 -8.27
N ILE A 483 21.93 2.55 -8.59
CA ILE A 483 21.25 2.99 -9.80
C ILE A 483 22.04 2.34 -10.94
N SER A 484 21.40 1.45 -11.68
CA SER A 484 22.03 0.89 -12.87
C SER A 484 22.37 2.04 -13.80
N LYS A 485 23.57 2.04 -14.34
CA LYS A 485 23.95 2.99 -15.39
C LYS A 485 22.93 2.85 -16.51
N ARG A 486 22.05 3.84 -16.69
CA ARG A 486 21.21 3.96 -17.88
C ARG A 486 22.11 4.27 -19.07
N ASN A 487 21.81 3.70 -20.20
CA ASN A 487 22.50 4.02 -21.45
C ASN A 487 22.22 5.47 -21.91
N LYS A 488 21.10 6.06 -21.47
CA LYS A 488 20.76 7.47 -21.67
C LYS A 488 20.41 8.11 -20.33
N LYS A 489 21.01 9.26 -20.06
CA LYS A 489 20.73 10.10 -18.88
C LYS A 489 19.74 11.19 -19.30
N PHE A 490 18.85 11.58 -18.41
CA PHE A 490 18.08 12.80 -18.60
C PHE A 490 19.03 14.00 -18.67
N TRP A 491 18.66 15.02 -19.41
CA TRP A 491 19.49 16.21 -19.59
C TRP A 491 19.85 16.91 -18.27
N PHE A 492 18.96 16.84 -17.27
CA PHE A 492 19.14 17.45 -15.95
C PHE A 492 20.01 16.61 -15.00
N GLU A 493 20.24 15.32 -15.23
CA GLU A 493 21.03 14.47 -14.32
C GLU A 493 22.50 14.88 -14.19
N LYS A 494 23.00 15.69 -15.10
CA LYS A 494 24.32 16.30 -15.00
C LYS A 494 24.40 17.39 -13.93
N TYR A 495 23.28 17.92 -13.47
CA TYR A 495 23.13 18.93 -12.45
C TYR A 495 22.79 18.30 -11.08
N ARG A 496 22.59 19.12 -10.04
CA ARG A 496 21.93 18.71 -8.78
C ARG A 496 20.44 18.78 -9.02
N TRP A 497 19.72 17.74 -8.70
CA TRP A 497 18.29 17.72 -8.93
C TRP A 497 17.55 16.93 -7.83
N ALA A 498 16.31 17.28 -7.61
CA ALA A 498 15.39 16.61 -6.72
C ALA A 498 13.95 16.75 -7.25
N ILE A 499 13.11 15.80 -6.94
CA ILE A 499 11.67 15.93 -7.16
C ILE A 499 11.06 16.36 -5.82
N LEU A 500 10.35 17.49 -5.82
CA LEU A 500 9.67 18.01 -4.64
C LEU A 500 8.41 17.19 -4.34
N SER A 501 7.85 17.35 -3.13
CA SER A 501 6.65 16.63 -2.68
C SER A 501 5.41 16.88 -3.54
N ASN A 502 5.36 18.00 -4.26
CA ASN A 502 4.31 18.36 -5.22
C ASN A 502 4.57 17.82 -6.65
N GLY A 503 5.62 17.01 -6.85
CA GLY A 503 5.99 16.47 -8.17
C GLY A 503 6.86 17.38 -9.02
N SER A 504 7.12 18.64 -8.61
CA SER A 504 7.95 19.57 -9.37
C SER A 504 9.42 19.17 -9.36
N LEU A 505 10.11 19.34 -10.50
CA LEU A 505 11.53 19.06 -10.63
C LEU A 505 12.34 20.28 -10.17
N PHE A 506 13.13 20.12 -9.12
CA PHE A 506 14.10 21.10 -8.68
C PHE A 506 15.48 20.79 -9.30
N ILE A 507 16.12 21.80 -9.94
CA ILE A 507 17.42 21.64 -10.56
C ILE A 507 18.35 22.78 -10.11
N GLY A 508 19.57 22.42 -9.71
CA GLY A 508 20.61 23.37 -9.35
C GLY A 508 21.93 23.04 -10.04
N GLY A 509 22.67 24.02 -10.47
CA GLY A 509 24.02 23.82 -10.97
C GLY A 509 24.96 23.27 -9.91
N LYS A 510 26.02 22.58 -10.31
CA LYS A 510 27.06 22.08 -9.43
C LYS A 510 28.13 23.16 -9.16
N ASP A 511 28.21 24.14 -10.06
CA ASP A 511 29.13 25.25 -10.09
C ASP A 511 28.50 26.45 -10.81
N ALA A 512 29.17 27.60 -10.80
CA ALA A 512 28.72 28.83 -11.42
C ALA A 512 28.43 28.66 -12.93
N LYS A 513 29.26 27.90 -13.64
CA LYS A 513 29.08 27.62 -15.07
C LYS A 513 27.88 26.74 -15.33
N GLY A 514 27.57 25.80 -14.43
CA GLY A 514 26.38 24.95 -14.45
C GLY A 514 25.10 25.78 -14.24
N ASN A 515 25.09 26.69 -13.26
CA ASN A 515 24.01 27.62 -13.02
C ASN A 515 23.73 28.51 -14.23
N ASP A 516 24.79 29.12 -14.78
CA ASP A 516 24.71 29.91 -16.01
C ASP A 516 24.11 29.15 -17.19
N THR A 517 24.45 27.88 -17.32
CA THR A 517 23.95 27.04 -18.40
C THR A 517 22.46 26.71 -18.20
N LEU A 518 22.05 26.46 -16.95
CA LEU A 518 20.63 26.25 -16.62
C LEU A 518 19.79 27.46 -16.98
N VAL A 519 20.19 28.64 -16.52
CA VAL A 519 19.45 29.89 -16.79
C VAL A 519 19.38 30.19 -18.28
N LYS A 520 20.48 30.05 -19.01
CA LYS A 520 20.54 30.43 -20.44
C LYS A 520 19.88 29.44 -21.40
N LYS A 521 19.80 28.14 -21.03
CA LYS A 521 19.36 27.09 -21.96
C LYS A 521 18.09 26.36 -21.55
N HIS A 522 17.74 26.39 -20.27
CA HIS A 522 16.71 25.50 -19.73
C HIS A 522 15.67 26.20 -18.86
N LEU A 523 15.89 27.46 -18.47
CA LEU A 523 14.93 28.25 -17.70
C LEU A 523 13.89 28.85 -18.65
N ASN A 524 12.62 28.54 -18.43
CA ASN A 524 11.48 29.08 -19.16
C ASN A 524 10.78 30.18 -18.33
N SER A 525 9.95 30.97 -18.97
CA SER A 525 9.22 32.09 -18.32
C SER A 525 8.25 31.65 -17.21
N THR A 526 7.87 30.38 -17.23
CA THR A 526 6.95 29.77 -16.25
C THR A 526 7.65 29.11 -15.09
N ASP A 527 8.99 28.95 -15.16
CA ASP A 527 9.76 28.30 -14.11
C ASP A 527 9.99 29.23 -12.92
N LEU A 528 10.01 28.65 -11.71
CA LEU A 528 10.39 29.38 -10.51
C LEU A 528 11.91 29.41 -10.38
N TYR A 529 12.48 30.61 -10.32
CA TYR A 529 13.90 30.81 -10.15
C TYR A 529 14.23 31.21 -8.71
N PHE A 530 15.13 30.45 -8.08
CA PHE A 530 15.62 30.74 -6.74
C PHE A 530 17.12 31.08 -6.82
N HIS A 531 17.48 32.25 -6.31
CA HIS A 531 18.87 32.70 -6.19
C HIS A 531 19.12 33.12 -4.74
N ALA A 532 20.16 32.57 -4.13
CA ALA A 532 20.66 33.03 -2.84
C ALA A 532 21.86 33.94 -3.07
N ASP A 533 21.77 35.16 -2.65
CA ASP A 533 22.87 36.13 -2.68
C ASP A 533 23.74 35.88 -1.42
N LEU A 534 24.63 34.90 -1.54
CA LEU A 534 25.59 34.55 -0.49
C LEU A 534 26.93 35.21 -0.85
N HIS A 535 27.29 36.26 -0.13
CA HIS A 535 28.63 36.87 -0.15
C HIS A 535 29.62 36.06 0.68
#